data_1b06f1a5637b93e389c98243ad3b2be2
#
_entry.id   1b06f1a5637b93e389c98243ad3b2be2
#
_cell.length_a   1.000
_cell.length_b   1.000
_cell.length_c   1.000
_cell.angle_alpha   90.00
_cell.angle_beta   90.00
_cell.angle_gamma   90.00
#
_symmetry.space_group_name_H-M   'P 1'
#
loop_
_entity.id
_entity.type
_entity.pdbx_description
1 polymer ?
#
loop_
_entity_poly.entity_id
_entity_poly.type
_entity_poly.pdbx_seq_one_letter_code
_entity_poly.pdbx_strand_id
1 'polypeptide(L)'
;MNYKEKAENYIKIVKTQMEQIGVLEEVDKQNLELLKYQVELYYRALEDLDTNGLTARDKQNRVTTNPAFNIQRSAIQNITSLLRELSISARQRRFLTRDEIIQEQDALDEFLDKMK
;
A
#
# COMPACT_ATOMS: atom_id res chain seq x y z
N MET A 1 0.08 11.13 19.49
CA MET A 1 -0.58 10.30 18.46
C MET A 1 -0.18 8.85 18.68
N ASN A 2 -1.14 7.94 18.85
CA ASN A 2 -0.83 6.53 19.03
C ASN A 2 -0.56 5.84 17.69
N TYR A 3 -0.14 4.58 17.75
CA TYR A 3 0.21 3.84 16.53
C TYR A 3 -0.99 3.64 15.58
N LYS A 4 -2.21 3.53 16.10
CA LYS A 4 -3.41 3.38 15.28
C LYS A 4 -3.73 4.66 14.53
N GLU A 5 -3.64 5.82 15.18
CA GLU A 5 -3.86 7.11 14.55
C GLU A 5 -2.81 7.41 13.47
N LYS A 6 -1.55 7.07 13.74
CA LYS A 6 -0.47 7.20 12.76
C LYS A 6 -0.74 6.35 11.52
N ALA A 7 -1.20 5.11 11.72
CA ALA A 7 -1.56 4.21 10.62
C ALA A 7 -2.75 4.75 9.82
N GLU A 8 -3.79 5.23 10.46
CA GLU A 8 -4.95 5.82 9.79
C GLU A 8 -4.55 7.03 8.93
N ASN A 9 -3.72 7.92 9.46
CA ASN A 9 -3.22 9.07 8.72
C ASN A 9 -2.40 8.65 7.51
N TYR A 10 -1.54 7.65 7.67
CA TYR A 10 -0.74 7.11 6.58
C TYR A 10 -1.63 6.56 5.45
N ILE A 11 -2.66 5.80 5.80
CA ILE A 11 -3.59 5.22 4.82
C ILE A 11 -4.37 6.30 4.08
N LYS A 12 -4.80 7.36 4.75
CA LYS A 12 -5.46 8.49 4.09
C LYS A 12 -4.57 9.13 3.03
N ILE A 13 -3.30 9.34 3.35
CA ILE A 13 -2.31 9.90 2.42
C ILE A 13 -2.12 8.96 1.22
N VAL A 14 -1.93 7.66 1.47
CA VAL A 14 -1.76 6.66 0.43
C VAL A 14 -2.97 6.59 -0.49
N LYS A 15 -4.17 6.54 0.07
CA LYS A 15 -5.42 6.51 -0.69
C LYS A 15 -5.54 7.71 -1.62
N THR A 16 -5.27 8.92 -1.11
CA THR A 16 -5.31 10.14 -1.90
C THR A 16 -4.30 10.10 -3.05
N GLN A 17 -3.07 9.64 -2.78
CA GLN A 17 -2.04 9.52 -3.81
C GLN A 17 -2.40 8.49 -4.88
N MET A 18 -2.98 7.36 -4.48
CA MET A 18 -3.37 6.31 -5.43
C MET A 18 -4.53 6.77 -6.32
N GLU A 19 -5.48 7.51 -5.78
CA GLU A 19 -6.57 8.12 -6.56
C GLU A 19 -6.05 9.12 -7.60
N GLN A 20 -4.97 9.82 -7.31
CA GLN A 20 -4.31 10.73 -8.25
C GLN A 20 -3.57 9.98 -9.38
N ILE A 21 -2.97 8.82 -9.05
CA ILE A 21 -2.22 8.01 -10.01
C ILE A 21 -3.17 7.27 -10.95
N GLY A 22 -4.29 6.78 -10.45
CA GLY A 22 -5.20 5.94 -11.23
C GLY A 22 -6.56 5.75 -10.58
N VAL A 23 -7.17 4.61 -10.80
CA VAL A 23 -8.52 4.28 -10.33
C VAL A 23 -8.45 3.22 -9.24
N LEU A 24 -9.07 3.51 -8.07
CA LEU A 24 -9.23 2.54 -6.98
C LEU A 24 -10.63 1.93 -7.05
N GLU A 25 -10.71 0.63 -6.76
CA GLU A 25 -11.94 -0.13 -6.72
C GLU A 25 -12.14 -0.80 -5.36
N GLU A 26 -13.29 -1.47 -5.18
CA GLU A 26 -13.60 -2.19 -3.94
C GLU A 26 -12.53 -3.21 -3.53
N VAL A 27 -11.93 -3.91 -4.50
CA VAL A 27 -10.87 -4.89 -4.23
C VAL A 27 -9.66 -4.24 -3.59
N ASP A 28 -9.38 -2.99 -3.88
CA ASP A 28 -8.25 -2.25 -3.32
C ASP A 28 -8.48 -1.88 -1.86
N LYS A 29 -9.73 -1.79 -1.42
CA LYS A 29 -10.05 -1.54 -0.01
C LYS A 29 -9.49 -2.63 0.91
N GLN A 30 -9.54 -3.89 0.47
CA GLN A 30 -8.97 -5.00 1.22
C GLN A 30 -7.46 -4.87 1.31
N ASN A 31 -6.79 -4.52 0.22
CA ASN A 31 -5.36 -4.28 0.21
C ASN A 31 -4.97 -3.07 1.07
N LEU A 32 -5.80 -2.03 1.10
CA LEU A 32 -5.60 -0.88 1.99
C LEU A 32 -5.73 -1.27 3.47
N GLU A 33 -6.67 -2.17 3.81
CA GLU A 33 -6.81 -2.70 5.18
C GLU A 33 -5.59 -3.55 5.58
N LEU A 34 -5.09 -4.38 4.68
CA LEU A 34 -3.86 -5.14 4.91
C LEU A 34 -2.65 -4.20 5.10
N LEU A 35 -2.57 -3.17 4.28
CA LEU A 35 -1.53 -2.15 4.40
C LEU A 35 -1.61 -1.44 5.76
N LYS A 36 -2.80 -1.05 6.18
CA LYS A 36 -3.03 -0.42 7.48
C LYS A 36 -2.54 -1.29 8.62
N TYR A 37 -2.85 -2.59 8.59
CA TYR A 37 -2.39 -3.55 9.59
C TYR A 37 -0.86 -3.60 9.64
N GLN A 38 -0.19 -3.65 8.50
CA GLN A 38 1.28 -3.65 8.44
C GLN A 38 1.88 -2.34 8.97
N VAL A 39 1.26 -1.21 8.69
CA VAL A 39 1.70 0.09 9.21
C VAL A 39 1.51 0.15 10.73
N GLU A 40 0.43 -0.39 11.27
CA GLU A 40 0.23 -0.52 12.71
C GLU A 40 1.33 -1.36 13.36
N LEU A 41 1.68 -2.51 12.78
CA LEU A 41 2.76 -3.35 13.26
C LEU A 41 4.11 -2.62 13.24
N TYR A 42 4.37 -1.87 12.18
CA TYR A 42 5.59 -1.06 12.07
C TYR A 42 5.71 -0.06 13.22
N TYR A 43 4.67 0.71 13.49
CA TYR A 43 4.70 1.73 14.54
C TYR A 43 4.75 1.12 15.93
N ARG A 44 4.06 -0.01 16.15
CA ARG A 44 4.15 -0.73 17.43
C ARG A 44 5.56 -1.25 17.68
N ALA A 45 6.19 -1.84 16.68
CA ALA A 45 7.56 -2.32 16.77
C ALA A 45 8.53 -1.16 17.01
N LEU A 46 8.31 -0.02 16.37
CA LEU A 46 9.13 1.18 16.56
C LEU A 46 9.05 1.69 17.99
N GLU A 47 7.86 1.73 18.60
CA GLU A 47 7.68 2.11 20.01
C GLU A 47 8.43 1.15 20.94
N ASP A 48 8.34 -0.16 20.68
CA ASP A 48 9.06 -1.17 21.47
C ASP A 48 10.57 -0.96 21.38
N LEU A 49 11.10 -0.75 20.16
CA LEU A 49 12.51 -0.49 19.94
C LEU A 49 12.99 0.79 20.65
N ASP A 50 12.17 1.84 20.62
CA ASP A 50 12.48 3.10 21.31
C ASP A 50 12.49 2.94 22.81
N THR A 51 11.58 2.13 23.36
CA THR A 51 11.45 1.91 24.81
C THR A 51 12.47 0.91 25.33
N ASN A 52 12.65 -0.22 24.65
CA ASN A 52 13.41 -1.37 25.14
C ASN A 52 14.77 -1.55 24.45
N GLY A 53 15.03 -0.83 23.36
CA GLY A 53 16.28 -0.91 22.59
C GLY A 53 16.32 -2.07 21.60
N LEU A 54 17.42 -2.15 20.85
CA LEU A 54 17.61 -3.14 19.79
C LEU A 54 17.94 -4.54 20.31
N THR A 55 18.39 -4.64 21.56
CA THR A 55 18.81 -5.91 22.15
C THR A 55 17.91 -6.28 23.33
N ALA A 56 17.80 -7.57 23.56
CA ALA A 56 17.09 -8.14 24.69
C ALA A 56 17.96 -9.23 25.30
N ARG A 57 17.56 -9.74 26.47
CA ARG A 57 18.21 -10.89 27.09
C ARG A 57 17.26 -12.07 27.09
N ASP A 58 17.79 -13.25 26.75
CA ASP A 58 17.02 -14.49 26.78
C ASP A 58 16.95 -15.05 28.22
N LYS A 59 16.30 -16.20 28.41
CA LYS A 59 16.16 -16.87 29.70
C LYS A 59 17.50 -17.25 30.32
N GLN A 60 18.55 -17.39 29.52
CA GLN A 60 19.90 -17.74 29.94
C GLN A 60 20.77 -16.51 30.11
N ASN A 61 20.17 -15.32 30.11
CA ASN A 61 20.83 -14.01 30.26
C ASN A 61 21.82 -13.69 29.12
N ARG A 62 21.64 -14.30 27.96
CA ARG A 62 22.43 -13.97 26.76
C ARG A 62 21.80 -12.80 26.02
N VAL A 63 22.64 -11.93 25.45
CA VAL A 63 22.17 -10.80 24.66
C VAL A 63 21.68 -11.31 23.29
N THR A 64 20.44 -10.97 22.97
CA THR A 64 19.81 -11.31 21.68
C THR A 64 19.24 -10.05 21.05
N THR A 65 18.88 -10.15 19.76
CA THR A 65 18.17 -9.06 19.09
C THR A 65 16.74 -8.98 19.63
N ASN A 66 16.24 -7.76 19.87
CA ASN A 66 14.85 -7.56 20.24
C ASN A 66 13.96 -8.06 19.08
N PRO A 67 12.99 -8.98 19.33
CA PRO A 67 12.11 -9.49 18.28
C PRO A 67 11.35 -8.40 17.51
N ALA A 68 11.11 -7.24 18.13
CA ALA A 68 10.47 -6.10 17.46
C ALA A 68 11.25 -5.60 16.24
N PHE A 69 12.57 -5.77 16.23
CA PHE A 69 13.40 -5.43 15.06
C PHE A 69 13.00 -6.25 13.82
N ASN A 70 12.79 -7.55 14.00
CA ASN A 70 12.38 -8.44 12.91
C ASN A 70 10.95 -8.13 12.46
N ILE A 71 10.06 -7.80 13.38
CA ILE A 71 8.68 -7.39 13.07
C ILE A 71 8.69 -6.11 12.25
N GLN A 72 9.47 -5.11 12.65
CA GLN A 72 9.62 -3.85 11.92
C GLN A 72 10.13 -4.08 10.51
N ARG A 73 11.18 -4.89 10.36
CA ARG A 73 11.78 -5.21 9.06
C ARG A 73 10.80 -5.91 8.13
N SER A 74 10.07 -6.92 8.64
CA SER A 74 9.05 -7.63 7.88
C SER A 74 7.90 -6.70 7.48
N ALA A 75 7.47 -5.83 8.38
CA ALA A 75 6.42 -4.85 8.10
C ALA A 75 6.85 -3.89 6.98
N ILE A 76 8.07 -3.40 6.98
CA ILE A 76 8.60 -2.54 5.91
C ILE A 76 8.54 -3.25 4.55
N GLN A 77 8.96 -4.51 4.49
CA GLN A 77 8.93 -5.30 3.26
C GLN A 77 7.50 -5.50 2.75
N ASN A 78 6.57 -5.82 3.65
CA ASN A 78 5.16 -6.01 3.31
C ASN A 78 4.48 -4.71 2.88
N ILE A 79 4.79 -3.60 3.54
CA ILE A 79 4.30 -2.26 3.18
C ILE A 79 4.77 -1.92 1.75
N THR A 80 6.04 -2.10 1.47
CA THR A 80 6.61 -1.81 0.13
C THR A 80 5.94 -2.65 -0.95
N SER A 81 5.72 -3.95 -0.71
CA SER A 81 5.05 -4.85 -1.65
C SER A 81 3.60 -4.44 -1.89
N LEU A 82 2.85 -4.12 -0.84
CA LEU A 82 1.45 -3.69 -0.94
C LEU A 82 1.31 -2.35 -1.67
N LEU A 83 2.18 -1.39 -1.40
CA LEU A 83 2.19 -0.11 -2.11
C LEU A 83 2.45 -0.31 -3.60
N ARG A 84 3.37 -1.20 -3.95
CA ARG A 84 3.68 -1.52 -5.35
C ARG A 84 2.47 -2.13 -6.05
N GLU A 85 1.81 -3.11 -5.43
CA GLU A 85 0.60 -3.74 -5.97
C GLU A 85 -0.52 -2.73 -6.19
N LEU A 86 -0.81 -1.90 -5.20
CA LEU A 86 -1.84 -0.87 -5.30
C LEU A 86 -1.54 0.12 -6.43
N SER A 87 -0.29 0.57 -6.53
CA SER A 87 0.14 1.50 -7.57
C SER A 87 0.01 0.90 -8.96
N ILE A 88 0.45 -0.34 -9.16
CA ILE A 88 0.37 -1.04 -10.44
C ILE A 88 -1.09 -1.24 -10.85
N SER A 89 -1.93 -1.74 -9.95
CA SER A 89 -3.35 -1.98 -10.20
C SER A 89 -4.10 -0.71 -10.58
N ALA A 90 -3.88 0.38 -9.85
CA ALA A 90 -4.51 1.67 -10.11
C ALA A 90 -4.08 2.22 -11.49
N ARG A 91 -2.80 2.12 -11.84
CA ARG A 91 -2.28 2.55 -13.14
C ARG A 91 -2.83 1.71 -14.29
N GLN A 92 -2.88 0.39 -14.12
CA GLN A 92 -3.41 -0.51 -15.14
C GLN A 92 -4.86 -0.19 -15.45
N ARG A 93 -5.70 0.05 -14.44
CA ARG A 93 -7.09 0.44 -14.65
C ARG A 93 -7.22 1.75 -15.40
N ARG A 94 -6.40 2.72 -15.08
CA ARG A 94 -6.37 4.00 -15.79
C ARG A 94 -6.03 3.82 -17.27
N PHE A 95 -5.04 2.99 -17.59
CA PHE A 95 -4.64 2.71 -18.96
C PHE A 95 -5.74 1.97 -19.72
N LEU A 96 -6.34 0.94 -19.13
CA LEU A 96 -7.43 0.19 -19.74
C LEU A 96 -8.61 1.10 -20.09
N THR A 97 -9.04 1.94 -19.17
CA THR A 97 -10.12 2.90 -19.40
C THR A 97 -9.79 3.85 -20.55
N ARG A 98 -8.55 4.32 -20.64
CA ARG A 98 -8.09 5.19 -21.71
C ARG A 98 -8.08 4.48 -23.05
N ASP A 99 -7.59 3.25 -23.10
CA ASP A 99 -7.56 2.44 -24.33
C ASP A 99 -8.97 2.11 -24.82
N GLU A 100 -9.90 1.80 -23.94
CA GLU A 100 -11.31 1.60 -24.25
C GLU A 100 -11.92 2.85 -24.91
N ILE A 101 -11.68 4.03 -24.39
CA ILE A 101 -12.16 5.29 -24.96
C ILE A 101 -11.59 5.50 -26.36
N ILE A 102 -10.30 5.25 -26.56
CA ILE A 102 -9.65 5.37 -27.86
C ILE A 102 -10.28 4.40 -28.88
N GLN A 103 -10.50 3.14 -28.48
CA GLN A 103 -11.15 2.14 -29.32
C GLN A 103 -12.57 2.53 -29.73
N GLU A 104 -13.35 3.07 -28.81
CA GLU A 104 -14.69 3.58 -29.08
C GLU A 104 -14.68 4.73 -30.09
N GLN A 105 -13.75 5.67 -29.97
CA GLN A 105 -13.58 6.77 -30.91
C GLN A 105 -13.19 6.29 -32.30
N ASP A 106 -12.26 5.34 -32.40
CA ASP A 106 -11.83 4.77 -33.66
C ASP A 106 -12.98 4.03 -34.38
N ALA A 107 -13.77 3.27 -33.63
CA ALA A 107 -14.93 2.57 -34.14
C ALA A 107 -16.00 3.56 -34.67
N LEU A 108 -16.21 4.66 -33.97
CA LEU A 108 -17.13 5.72 -34.39
C LEU A 108 -16.65 6.40 -35.67
N ASP A 109 -15.37 6.72 -35.77
CA ASP A 109 -14.75 7.35 -36.95
C ASP A 109 -14.87 6.45 -38.16
N GLU A 110 -14.61 5.14 -38.05
CA GLU A 110 -14.82 4.16 -39.10
C GLU A 110 -16.28 4.14 -39.56
N PHE A 111 -17.22 4.14 -38.63
CA PHE A 111 -18.65 4.13 -38.94
C PHE A 111 -19.05 5.38 -39.71
N LEU A 112 -18.58 6.55 -39.34
CA LEU A 112 -18.87 7.80 -40.02
C LEU A 112 -18.27 7.83 -41.44
N ASP A 113 -17.08 7.28 -41.66
CA ASP A 113 -16.46 7.20 -42.98
C ASP A 113 -17.24 6.31 -43.92
N LYS A 114 -17.83 5.22 -43.42
CA LYS A 114 -18.68 4.33 -44.24
C LYS A 114 -20.00 4.98 -44.66
N MET A 115 -20.46 5.99 -43.93
CA MET A 115 -21.70 6.70 -44.28
C MET A 115 -21.52 7.80 -45.29
N LYS A 116 -20.31 8.17 -45.61
CA LYS A 116 -20.00 9.10 -46.71
C LYS A 116 -19.99 8.34 -48.03
#